data_d2f5159c22145ff51e8927ab0827538b
#
_entry.id   d2f5159c22145ff51e8927ab0827538b
#
_cell.length_a   1.000
_cell.length_b   1.000
_cell.length_c   1.000
_cell.angle_alpha   90.00
_cell.angle_beta   90.00
_cell.angle_gamma   90.00
#
_symmetry.space_group_name_H-M   'P 1'
#
loop_
_entity.id
_entity.type
_entity.pdbx_description
1 polymer ?
#
loop_
_entity_poly.entity_id
_entity_poly.type
_entity_poly.pdbx_seq_one_letter_code
_entity_poly.pdbx_strand_id
1 'polypeptide(L)'
;GIGIGIALGVALDNLVLDTEKARKLWGKLKDREPFNFVRGLVFQNGNRLVQVGSRTKLAARAGRYFVDRARQALYVRPFGDADPNGETIDITTRVSCFSGTKIELGFVRIKGFTIEHTAGPFPVPQVGAISTWRGHHWIIEDNTVRWSNGVGIDGGIQTFFGNLKRPRDSMVSRHIIRRNTVIDCGICGICSAGRTIEALVEDNVLRGNAWQSAAVLPELAGIKLHHNIRTLIRRNLVVDTHYGAGIWMDFGNENSRCTRNVVLGARPAEHPQGLGAIFIEASMVPNLIDSNFVWGNYKNGIYEHDCIHQIFAHNLICGNSGHAFYIGGGPVKRRNYGRYDWPAGAHKVRNNICAGNGELYRIKGPRDVSGDLTQGVTFSFDPEKLELSWSVTDELPECKPVKAVVRDFFGRKRDPKKTVPGPFSELPRGKTTVQLWPVKDVCRK
;
A
#
# COMPACT_ATOMS: atom_id res chain seq x y z
N GLY A 1 32.52 -16.03 -16.25
CA GLY A 1 31.61 -14.90 -16.25
C GLY A 1 31.77 -14.11 -17.53
N ILE A 2 30.80 -14.19 -18.43
CA ILE A 2 30.82 -13.45 -19.70
C ILE A 2 30.22 -12.08 -19.40
N GLY A 3 31.06 -11.04 -19.43
CA GLY A 3 30.61 -9.67 -19.31
C GLY A 3 30.14 -9.16 -20.67
N ILE A 4 28.88 -8.78 -20.78
CA ILE A 4 28.41 -8.00 -21.92
C ILE A 4 28.61 -6.53 -21.55
N GLY A 5 29.60 -5.89 -22.17
CA GLY A 5 29.74 -4.45 -22.11
C GLY A 5 28.80 -3.81 -23.13
N ILE A 6 27.64 -3.33 -22.69
CA ILE A 6 26.77 -2.52 -23.55
C ILE A 6 27.01 -1.06 -23.15
N ALA A 7 27.57 -0.27 -24.05
CA ALA A 7 27.67 1.17 -23.88
C ALA A 7 26.29 1.81 -24.09
N LEU A 8 25.57 2.05 -22.99
CA LEU A 8 24.19 2.57 -22.97
C LEU A 8 24.16 3.95 -22.29
N GLY A 9 24.83 4.96 -22.81
CA GLY A 9 25.01 6.26 -22.17
C GLY A 9 23.74 6.79 -21.47
N VAL A 10 22.63 6.96 -22.17
CA VAL A 10 21.38 7.48 -21.60
C VAL A 10 20.62 6.44 -20.79
N ALA A 11 20.73 5.15 -21.11
CA ALA A 11 20.02 4.09 -20.39
C ALA A 11 20.67 3.77 -19.04
N LEU A 12 21.99 3.91 -18.90
CA LEU A 12 22.69 3.68 -17.63
C LEU A 12 22.36 4.71 -16.57
N ASP A 13 22.09 5.96 -16.94
CA ASP A 13 21.65 6.99 -16.01
C ASP A 13 20.30 6.64 -15.36
N ASN A 14 19.45 5.90 -16.06
CA ASN A 14 18.21 5.39 -15.51
C ASN A 14 18.39 4.15 -14.61
N LEU A 15 19.47 3.40 -14.77
CA LEU A 15 19.79 2.23 -13.94
C LEU A 15 20.53 2.59 -12.65
N VAL A 16 20.91 3.85 -12.50
CA VAL A 16 21.69 4.27 -11.34
C VAL A 16 20.89 5.23 -10.48
N LEU A 17 20.79 4.88 -9.22
CA LEU A 17 20.21 5.75 -8.21
C LEU A 17 21.09 6.98 -8.01
N ASP A 18 20.48 8.18 -8.07
CA ASP A 18 21.12 9.38 -7.55
C ASP A 18 21.10 9.34 -6.02
N THR A 19 22.06 8.59 -5.47
CA THR A 19 22.19 8.38 -4.03
C THR A 19 22.50 9.68 -3.29
N GLU A 20 23.17 10.64 -3.93
CA GLU A 20 23.48 11.92 -3.31
C GLU A 20 22.21 12.78 -3.15
N LYS A 21 21.37 12.84 -4.17
CA LYS A 21 20.09 13.54 -4.09
C LYS A 21 19.13 12.86 -3.10
N ALA A 22 19.13 11.54 -3.06
CA ALA A 22 18.37 10.79 -2.07
C ALA A 22 18.90 11.00 -0.64
N ARG A 23 20.21 11.03 -0.44
CA ARG A 23 20.85 11.34 0.86
C ARG A 23 20.55 12.76 1.32
N LYS A 24 20.57 13.74 0.42
CA LYS A 24 20.21 15.14 0.76
C LYS A 24 18.76 15.27 1.20
N LEU A 25 17.84 14.53 0.59
CA LEU A 25 16.43 14.56 0.93
C LEU A 25 16.11 13.83 2.25
N TRP A 26 16.79 12.75 2.56
CA TRP A 26 16.41 11.82 3.65
C TRP A 26 17.49 11.60 4.71
N GLY A 27 18.65 12.21 4.58
CA GLY A 27 19.70 12.35 5.61
C GLY A 27 20.38 11.09 6.15
N LYS A 28 19.88 9.88 5.88
CA LYS A 28 20.33 8.62 6.51
C LYS A 28 20.29 7.38 5.63
N LEU A 29 20.29 7.53 4.32
CA LEU A 29 20.35 6.35 3.43
C LEU A 29 21.76 5.74 3.54
N LYS A 30 21.86 4.58 4.16
CA LYS A 30 23.07 3.76 4.17
C LYS A 30 22.98 2.79 3.02
N ASP A 31 24.06 2.62 2.28
CA ASP A 31 24.20 1.50 1.35
C ASP A 31 24.13 0.21 2.18
N ARG A 32 23.06 -0.52 2.03
CA ARG A 32 22.85 -1.82 2.69
C ARG A 32 22.99 -2.93 1.68
N GLU A 33 23.49 -4.04 2.13
CA GLU A 33 23.42 -5.29 1.42
C GLU A 33 22.22 -6.13 1.91
N PRO A 34 21.41 -6.73 1.02
CA PRO A 34 21.50 -6.66 -0.44
C PRO A 34 21.24 -5.24 -0.96
N PHE A 35 21.68 -4.96 -2.21
CA PHE A 35 21.56 -3.65 -2.84
C PHE A 35 20.11 -3.14 -2.78
N ASN A 36 19.88 -2.08 -1.99
CA ASN A 36 18.53 -1.76 -1.51
C ASN A 36 17.74 -0.84 -2.44
N PHE A 37 18.45 -0.13 -3.33
CA PHE A 37 17.84 0.88 -4.18
C PHE A 37 18.21 0.63 -5.62
N VAL A 38 17.28 0.06 -6.34
CA VAL A 38 17.43 -0.22 -7.74
C VAL A 38 16.67 0.85 -8.52
N ARG A 39 17.33 1.59 -9.39
CA ARG A 39 16.65 2.60 -10.22
C ARG A 39 16.08 2.02 -11.50
N GLY A 40 16.67 0.98 -12.02
CA GLY A 40 16.22 0.29 -13.20
C GLY A 40 16.24 -1.23 -12.99
N LEU A 41 15.64 -1.93 -13.90
CA LEU A 41 15.51 -3.38 -13.86
C LEU A 41 16.10 -4.00 -15.12
N VAL A 42 16.63 -5.21 -14.98
CA VAL A 42 17.11 -6.02 -16.09
C VAL A 42 16.40 -7.37 -16.03
N PHE A 43 15.96 -7.85 -17.17
CA PHE A 43 15.25 -9.12 -17.31
C PHE A 43 15.94 -10.02 -18.32
N GLN A 44 15.86 -11.31 -18.08
CA GLN A 44 16.22 -12.34 -19.05
C GLN A 44 14.97 -13.15 -19.36
N ASN A 45 14.52 -13.17 -20.61
CA ASN A 45 13.32 -13.87 -21.04
C ASN A 45 12.08 -13.56 -20.13
N GLY A 46 11.89 -12.27 -19.78
CA GLY A 46 10.85 -11.82 -18.88
C GLY A 46 11.06 -12.10 -17.39
N ASN A 47 12.16 -12.75 -16.98
CA ASN A 47 12.49 -13.01 -15.58
C ASN A 47 13.46 -11.94 -15.05
N ARG A 48 13.10 -11.31 -13.93
CA ARG A 48 13.90 -10.25 -13.32
C ARG A 48 15.22 -10.76 -12.75
N LEU A 49 16.32 -10.15 -13.16
CA LEU A 49 17.63 -10.34 -12.58
C LEU A 49 17.81 -9.49 -11.32
N VAL A 50 18.69 -9.91 -10.43
CA VAL A 50 18.98 -9.21 -9.18
C VAL A 50 20.18 -8.28 -9.35
N GLN A 51 20.01 -6.99 -9.03
CA GLN A 51 21.12 -6.04 -9.02
C GLN A 51 22.06 -6.32 -7.87
N VAL A 52 23.37 -6.23 -8.13
CA VAL A 52 24.43 -6.35 -7.11
C VAL A 52 25.41 -5.20 -7.18
N GLY A 53 26.09 -4.92 -6.06
CA GLY A 53 26.97 -3.76 -5.90
C GLY A 53 28.39 -3.95 -6.38
N SER A 54 28.79 -5.14 -6.86
CA SER A 54 30.17 -5.40 -7.31
C SER A 54 30.26 -6.57 -8.29
N ARG A 55 31.35 -6.59 -9.06
CA ARG A 55 31.70 -7.73 -9.95
C ARG A 55 31.91 -9.05 -9.19
N THR A 56 32.50 -8.99 -8.01
CA THR A 56 32.66 -10.17 -7.16
C THR A 56 31.32 -10.79 -6.80
N LYS A 57 30.34 -9.98 -6.45
CA LYS A 57 28.98 -10.46 -6.16
C LYS A 57 28.24 -10.93 -7.40
N LEU A 58 28.51 -10.34 -8.57
CA LEU A 58 28.01 -10.84 -9.84
C LEU A 58 28.55 -12.25 -10.12
N ALA A 59 29.86 -12.43 -9.92
CA ALA A 59 30.52 -13.71 -10.13
C ALA A 59 30.07 -14.83 -9.16
N ALA A 60 29.49 -14.47 -8.02
CA ALA A 60 29.12 -15.44 -6.99
C ALA A 60 27.87 -16.28 -7.33
N ARG A 61 26.94 -15.75 -8.17
CA ARG A 61 25.68 -16.44 -8.48
C ARG A 61 25.08 -15.98 -9.81
N ALA A 62 24.51 -16.90 -10.58
CA ALA A 62 23.74 -16.62 -11.78
C ALA A 62 22.43 -15.84 -11.48
N GLY A 63 21.83 -15.24 -12.49
CA GLY A 63 20.60 -14.45 -12.37
C GLY A 63 20.82 -13.05 -11.78
N ARG A 64 22.01 -12.46 -12.04
CA ARG A 64 22.40 -11.15 -11.47
C ARG A 64 22.91 -10.18 -12.54
N TYR A 65 22.90 -8.91 -12.19
CA TYR A 65 23.54 -7.86 -12.98
C TYR A 65 24.26 -6.83 -12.08
N PHE A 66 25.26 -6.18 -12.65
CA PHE A 66 26.04 -5.12 -12.01
C PHE A 66 26.21 -3.94 -12.97
N VAL A 67 25.97 -2.73 -12.49
CA VAL A 67 26.14 -1.48 -13.22
C VAL A 67 27.47 -0.85 -12.85
N ASP A 68 28.41 -0.80 -13.78
CA ASP A 68 29.71 -0.14 -13.64
C ASP A 68 29.63 1.28 -14.19
N ARG A 69 29.43 2.24 -13.31
CA ARG A 69 29.34 3.66 -13.69
C ARG A 69 30.63 4.21 -14.32
N ALA A 70 31.77 3.81 -13.78
CA ALA A 70 33.05 4.32 -14.23
C ALA A 70 33.36 3.88 -15.65
N ARG A 71 32.92 2.68 -16.03
CA ARG A 71 33.11 2.13 -17.37
C ARG A 71 31.90 2.31 -18.28
N GLN A 72 30.84 2.92 -17.82
CA GLN A 72 29.57 3.03 -18.55
C GLN A 72 29.11 1.67 -19.11
N ALA A 73 29.15 0.63 -18.27
CA ALA A 73 28.89 -0.75 -18.69
C ALA A 73 27.90 -1.46 -17.75
N LEU A 74 27.05 -2.26 -18.35
CA LEU A 74 26.19 -3.21 -17.66
C LEU A 74 26.77 -4.62 -17.81
N TYR A 75 27.00 -5.27 -16.68
CA TYR A 75 27.45 -6.67 -16.64
C TYR A 75 26.30 -7.56 -16.18
N VAL A 76 26.00 -8.56 -17.00
CA VAL A 76 24.92 -9.52 -16.73
C VAL A 76 25.52 -10.92 -16.58
N ARG A 77 25.09 -11.65 -15.58
CA ARG A 77 25.27 -13.09 -15.46
C ARG A 77 23.89 -13.75 -15.54
N PRO A 78 23.55 -14.34 -16.68
CA PRO A 78 22.23 -14.91 -16.93
C PRO A 78 21.86 -16.03 -15.96
N PHE A 79 20.58 -16.33 -15.81
CA PHE A 79 20.13 -17.55 -15.15
C PHE A 79 20.70 -18.78 -15.86
N GLY A 80 21.07 -19.79 -15.08
CA GLY A 80 21.65 -21.01 -15.62
C GLY A 80 23.02 -20.85 -16.30
N ASP A 81 23.67 -19.67 -16.15
CA ASP A 81 24.92 -19.35 -16.87
C ASP A 81 24.78 -19.48 -18.40
N ALA A 82 23.58 -19.26 -18.93
CA ALA A 82 23.29 -19.32 -20.35
C ALA A 82 24.12 -18.32 -21.17
N ASP A 83 24.34 -18.63 -22.45
CA ASP A 83 24.95 -17.67 -23.38
C ASP A 83 23.99 -16.49 -23.62
N PRO A 84 24.35 -15.28 -23.20
CA PRO A 84 23.47 -14.12 -23.35
C PRO A 84 23.15 -13.76 -24.81
N ASN A 85 23.93 -14.24 -25.78
CA ASN A 85 23.63 -14.01 -27.19
C ASN A 85 22.42 -14.82 -27.69
N GLY A 86 22.08 -15.91 -26.97
CA GLY A 86 20.88 -16.70 -27.23
C GLY A 86 19.66 -16.27 -26.44
N GLU A 87 19.79 -15.24 -25.59
CA GLU A 87 18.75 -14.83 -24.64
C GLU A 87 18.17 -13.44 -24.97
N THR A 88 16.92 -13.23 -24.61
CA THR A 88 16.35 -11.87 -24.66
C THR A 88 16.68 -11.15 -23.37
N ILE A 89 17.48 -10.11 -23.44
CA ILE A 89 17.84 -9.26 -22.30
C ILE A 89 17.14 -7.90 -22.43
N ASP A 90 16.14 -7.68 -21.59
CA ASP A 90 15.40 -6.42 -21.54
C ASP A 90 15.97 -5.52 -20.44
N ILE A 91 16.11 -4.24 -20.75
CA ILE A 91 16.59 -3.21 -19.81
C ILE A 91 15.57 -2.09 -19.73
N THR A 92 15.18 -1.71 -18.53
CA THR A 92 14.27 -0.60 -18.35
C THR A 92 14.94 0.72 -18.68
N THR A 93 14.29 1.52 -19.52
CA THR A 93 14.85 2.80 -19.99
C THR A 93 13.89 3.98 -19.79
N ARG A 94 12.60 3.71 -19.56
CA ARG A 94 11.58 4.75 -19.44
C ARG A 94 11.04 4.86 -18.05
N VAL A 95 10.81 6.09 -17.60
CA VAL A 95 10.28 6.39 -16.26
C VAL A 95 8.83 5.96 -16.12
N SER A 96 8.02 6.15 -17.16
CA SER A 96 6.59 5.82 -17.18
C SER A 96 6.15 5.42 -18.60
N CYS A 97 5.05 4.68 -18.69
CA CYS A 97 4.39 4.38 -19.97
C CYS A 97 3.34 5.42 -20.31
N PHE A 98 2.57 5.84 -19.32
CA PHE A 98 1.57 6.90 -19.46
C PHE A 98 1.86 8.00 -18.44
N SER A 99 2.03 9.23 -18.93
CA SER A 99 2.19 10.40 -18.07
C SER A 99 1.49 11.61 -18.69
N GLY A 100 0.82 12.39 -17.85
CA GLY A 100 0.29 13.67 -18.26
C GLY A 100 1.42 14.61 -18.71
N THR A 101 1.23 15.29 -19.83
CA THR A 101 2.23 16.22 -20.38
C THR A 101 2.09 17.64 -19.83
N LYS A 102 0.97 17.94 -19.22
CA LYS A 102 0.68 19.24 -18.58
C LYS A 102 -0.10 19.06 -17.29
N ILE A 103 0.01 20.04 -16.41
CA ILE A 103 -0.77 20.13 -15.16
C ILE A 103 -2.26 20.25 -15.52
N GLU A 104 -3.11 19.64 -14.67
CA GLU A 104 -4.58 19.71 -14.78
C GLU A 104 -5.15 19.08 -16.08
N LEU A 105 -4.40 18.16 -16.70
CA LEU A 105 -4.95 17.32 -17.76
C LEU A 105 -6.03 16.41 -17.17
N GLY A 106 -7.25 16.55 -17.63
CA GLY A 106 -8.40 15.81 -17.11
C GLY A 106 -9.09 14.91 -18.12
N PHE A 107 -10.01 14.08 -17.60
CA PHE A 107 -10.90 13.24 -18.39
C PHE A 107 -10.19 12.23 -19.30
N VAL A 108 -9.10 11.66 -18.79
CA VAL A 108 -8.32 10.61 -19.47
C VAL A 108 -8.77 9.24 -18.94
N ARG A 109 -8.95 8.29 -19.83
CA ARG A 109 -9.23 6.89 -19.47
C ARG A 109 -8.13 5.99 -20.02
N ILE A 110 -7.55 5.17 -19.12
CA ILE A 110 -6.55 4.15 -19.44
C ILE A 110 -7.14 2.81 -19.04
N LYS A 111 -7.33 1.92 -20.03
CA LYS A 111 -8.03 0.65 -19.80
C LYS A 111 -7.46 -0.48 -20.63
N GLY A 112 -7.29 -1.66 -20.00
CA GLY A 112 -7.02 -2.92 -20.69
C GLY A 112 -5.59 -3.13 -21.13
N PHE A 113 -4.62 -2.38 -20.58
CA PHE A 113 -3.20 -2.51 -20.91
C PHE A 113 -2.47 -3.42 -19.95
N THR A 114 -1.45 -4.10 -20.45
CA THR A 114 -0.34 -4.63 -19.66
C THR A 114 0.82 -3.65 -19.76
N ILE A 115 1.23 -3.11 -18.61
CA ILE A 115 2.25 -2.06 -18.47
C ILE A 115 3.33 -2.60 -17.55
N GLU A 116 4.56 -2.65 -18.04
CA GLU A 116 5.64 -3.26 -17.31
C GLU A 116 6.99 -2.62 -17.60
N HIS A 117 8.00 -3.00 -16.79
CA HIS A 117 9.40 -2.66 -17.00
C HIS A 117 9.67 -1.14 -17.01
N THR A 118 9.15 -0.40 -16.03
CA THR A 118 9.44 1.03 -15.91
C THR A 118 10.51 1.33 -14.87
N ALA A 119 11.34 2.34 -15.16
CA ALA A 119 12.42 2.82 -14.29
C ALA A 119 11.99 4.10 -13.55
N GLY A 120 10.93 4.02 -12.76
CA GLY A 120 10.44 5.16 -11.98
C GLY A 120 11.54 5.75 -11.08
N PRO A 121 11.58 7.08 -10.90
CA PRO A 121 12.55 7.71 -10.02
C PRO A 121 12.28 7.35 -8.57
N PHE A 122 13.35 7.41 -7.78
CA PHE A 122 13.32 7.10 -6.37
C PHE A 122 14.19 8.08 -5.59
N PRO A 123 13.83 8.50 -4.38
CA PRO A 123 12.52 8.34 -3.73
C PRO A 123 11.46 9.31 -4.25
N VAL A 124 11.87 10.40 -4.85
CA VAL A 124 10.99 11.44 -5.40
C VAL A 124 11.58 12.01 -6.70
N PRO A 125 10.74 12.47 -7.61
CA PRO A 125 9.28 12.47 -7.58
C PRO A 125 8.71 11.05 -7.69
N GLN A 126 7.59 10.76 -7.02
CA GLN A 126 6.92 9.47 -7.12
C GLN A 126 6.11 9.40 -8.40
N VAL A 127 6.77 9.02 -9.48
CA VAL A 127 6.15 8.87 -10.80
C VAL A 127 5.82 7.41 -11.04
N GLY A 128 4.56 7.10 -11.27
CA GLY A 128 4.10 5.76 -11.59
C GLY A 128 4.37 5.33 -13.02
N ALA A 129 4.32 4.02 -13.26
CA ALA A 129 4.24 3.48 -14.62
C ALA A 129 3.05 4.08 -15.38
N ILE A 130 1.93 4.31 -14.67
CA ILE A 130 0.86 5.22 -15.05
C ILE A 130 0.91 6.40 -14.07
N SER A 131 1.08 7.63 -14.59
CA SER A 131 1.11 8.84 -13.79
C SER A 131 0.12 9.87 -14.29
N THR A 132 -0.75 10.33 -13.40
CA THR A 132 -1.73 11.38 -13.73
C THR A 132 -1.10 12.75 -13.83
N TRP A 133 0.14 12.92 -13.37
CA TRP A 133 0.90 14.16 -13.43
C TRP A 133 0.10 15.41 -12.98
N ARG A 134 -0.48 15.37 -11.77
CA ARG A 134 -1.37 16.42 -11.24
C ARG A 134 -2.62 16.65 -12.10
N GLY A 135 -3.09 15.59 -12.76
CA GLY A 135 -4.34 15.63 -13.51
C GLY A 135 -5.56 15.50 -12.62
N HIS A 136 -6.73 15.45 -13.25
CA HIS A 136 -8.01 15.25 -12.56
C HIS A 136 -8.96 14.37 -13.36
N HIS A 137 -9.88 13.70 -12.70
CA HIS A 137 -10.93 12.87 -13.32
C HIS A 137 -10.39 11.82 -14.31
N TRP A 138 -9.23 11.23 -14.01
CA TRP A 138 -8.75 10.09 -14.76
C TRP A 138 -9.47 8.82 -14.30
N ILE A 139 -9.77 7.94 -15.25
CA ILE A 139 -10.25 6.59 -15.00
C ILE A 139 -9.17 5.61 -15.41
N ILE A 140 -8.57 4.93 -14.44
CA ILE A 140 -7.52 3.93 -14.64
C ILE A 140 -8.12 2.60 -14.22
N GLU A 141 -8.44 1.74 -15.20
CA GLU A 141 -9.20 0.54 -14.92
C GLU A 141 -8.83 -0.65 -15.80
N ASP A 142 -9.00 -1.84 -15.24
CA ASP A 142 -8.82 -3.11 -15.95
C ASP A 142 -7.40 -3.26 -16.58
N ASN A 143 -6.37 -2.65 -15.95
CA ASN A 143 -4.98 -2.77 -16.40
C ASN A 143 -4.21 -3.77 -15.54
N THR A 144 -3.18 -4.38 -16.12
CA THR A 144 -2.12 -5.07 -15.39
C THR A 144 -0.88 -4.19 -15.39
N VAL A 145 -0.42 -3.79 -14.20
CA VAL A 145 0.80 -2.99 -14.02
C VAL A 145 1.77 -3.82 -13.19
N ARG A 146 2.95 -4.10 -13.72
CA ARG A 146 3.91 -4.93 -13.01
C ARG A 146 5.36 -4.50 -13.26
N TRP A 147 6.21 -4.82 -12.28
CA TRP A 147 7.64 -4.58 -12.38
C TRP A 147 8.01 -3.13 -12.72
N SER A 148 7.31 -2.19 -12.09
CA SER A 148 7.83 -0.84 -11.99
C SER A 148 8.92 -0.83 -10.93
N ASN A 149 10.05 -0.22 -11.23
CA ASN A 149 11.10 -0.03 -10.23
C ASN A 149 10.65 0.80 -9.02
N GLY A 150 9.76 1.77 -9.26
CA GLY A 150 9.20 2.67 -8.27
C GLY A 150 7.72 2.38 -7.99
N VAL A 151 6.87 3.27 -8.44
CA VAL A 151 5.42 3.24 -8.25
C VAL A 151 4.71 2.61 -9.44
N GLY A 152 3.69 1.80 -9.20
CA GLY A 152 2.86 1.24 -10.26
C GLY A 152 1.93 2.30 -10.86
N ILE A 153 1.00 2.82 -10.05
CA ILE A 153 0.02 3.84 -10.45
C ILE A 153 0.16 5.04 -9.52
N ASP A 154 0.39 6.22 -10.08
CA ASP A 154 0.38 7.48 -9.35
C ASP A 154 -0.88 8.28 -9.68
N GLY A 155 -1.75 8.46 -8.69
CA GLY A 155 -3.03 9.14 -8.78
C GLY A 155 -3.06 10.49 -8.08
N GLY A 156 -1.93 11.15 -7.85
CA GLY A 156 -1.89 12.37 -7.09
C GLY A 156 -0.86 13.40 -7.55
N ILE A 157 -0.50 14.29 -6.64
CA ILE A 157 0.53 15.30 -6.86
C ILE A 157 1.89 14.65 -6.59
N GLN A 158 2.80 14.74 -7.54
CA GLN A 158 4.08 14.04 -7.50
C GLN A 158 5.18 14.74 -6.71
N THR A 159 5.00 15.97 -6.27
CA THR A 159 6.02 16.70 -5.52
C THR A 159 5.61 16.84 -4.07
N PHE A 160 6.40 16.23 -3.19
CA PHE A 160 6.16 16.17 -1.75
C PHE A 160 6.01 17.55 -1.10
N PHE A 161 6.80 18.53 -1.50
CA PHE A 161 6.90 19.81 -0.80
C PHE A 161 6.46 21.03 -1.63
N GLY A 162 6.18 20.90 -2.91
CA GLY A 162 6.04 22.06 -3.80
C GLY A 162 4.67 22.75 -3.79
N ASN A 163 3.61 22.12 -3.22
CA ASN A 163 2.23 22.56 -3.51
C ASN A 163 1.23 22.50 -2.35
N LEU A 164 1.69 22.51 -1.12
CA LEU A 164 0.81 22.72 0.05
C LEU A 164 0.10 24.09 0.03
N LYS A 165 0.59 25.00 -0.82
CA LYS A 165 0.01 26.36 -0.97
C LYS A 165 -1.16 26.44 -1.98
N ARG A 166 -1.50 25.34 -2.67
CA ARG A 166 -2.67 25.37 -3.56
C ARG A 166 -3.96 25.32 -2.77
N PRO A 167 -4.99 26.02 -3.23
CA PRO A 167 -6.31 25.99 -2.60
C PRO A 167 -6.80 24.54 -2.43
N ARG A 168 -7.54 24.28 -1.34
CA ARG A 168 -8.15 22.96 -1.06
C ARG A 168 -9.02 22.45 -2.22
N ASP A 169 -9.57 23.36 -3.02
CA ASP A 169 -10.53 23.11 -4.08
C ASP A 169 -9.91 23.03 -5.47
N SER A 170 -8.59 22.80 -5.55
CA SER A 170 -7.96 22.59 -6.85
C SER A 170 -8.59 21.37 -7.56
N MET A 171 -8.76 21.46 -8.88
CA MET A 171 -9.34 20.40 -9.72
C MET A 171 -8.51 19.11 -9.78
N VAL A 172 -7.37 19.08 -9.11
CA VAL A 172 -6.46 17.94 -9.05
C VAL A 172 -7.10 16.76 -8.34
N SER A 173 -6.84 15.52 -8.82
CA SER A 173 -7.39 14.28 -8.30
C SER A 173 -8.83 13.96 -8.78
N ARG A 174 -9.75 13.47 -7.97
CA ARG A 174 -11.05 12.92 -8.38
C ARG A 174 -10.91 11.73 -9.35
N HIS A 175 -9.84 10.96 -9.16
CA HIS A 175 -9.55 9.81 -10.00
C HIS A 175 -10.39 8.60 -9.60
N ILE A 176 -10.67 7.75 -10.57
CA ILE A 176 -11.22 6.40 -10.36
C ILE A 176 -10.13 5.42 -10.75
N ILE A 177 -9.57 4.72 -9.76
CA ILE A 177 -8.54 3.67 -9.95
C ILE A 177 -9.18 2.35 -9.54
N ARG A 178 -9.55 1.51 -10.51
CA ARG A 178 -10.32 0.30 -10.20
C ARG A 178 -10.01 -0.89 -11.09
N ARG A 179 -10.18 -2.07 -10.50
CA ARG A 179 -10.01 -3.36 -11.18
C ARG A 179 -8.66 -3.49 -11.89
N ASN A 180 -7.65 -2.83 -11.36
CA ASN A 180 -6.28 -3.03 -11.83
C ASN A 180 -5.61 -4.15 -11.03
N THR A 181 -4.71 -4.87 -11.69
CA THR A 181 -3.80 -5.82 -11.07
C THR A 181 -2.42 -5.18 -11.03
N VAL A 182 -1.89 -4.91 -9.83
CA VAL A 182 -0.62 -4.18 -9.63
C VAL A 182 0.36 -5.08 -8.87
N ILE A 183 1.41 -5.52 -9.55
CA ILE A 183 2.29 -6.59 -9.05
C ILE A 183 3.75 -6.13 -9.05
N ASP A 184 4.47 -6.46 -7.96
CA ASP A 184 5.93 -6.34 -7.86
C ASP A 184 6.47 -4.95 -8.24
N CYS A 185 5.78 -3.89 -7.83
CA CYS A 185 6.28 -2.53 -7.93
C CYS A 185 7.18 -2.21 -6.73
N GLY A 186 8.34 -1.60 -6.99
CA GLY A 186 9.44 -1.50 -6.02
C GLY A 186 9.14 -0.68 -4.77
N ILE A 187 8.40 0.42 -4.91
CA ILE A 187 8.11 1.35 -3.81
C ILE A 187 6.66 1.26 -3.37
N CYS A 188 5.73 1.37 -4.31
CA CYS A 188 4.31 1.36 -3.98
C CYS A 188 3.49 0.85 -5.17
N GLY A 189 2.43 0.11 -4.88
CA GLY A 189 1.52 -0.33 -5.94
C GLY A 189 0.70 0.84 -6.47
N ILE A 190 -0.09 1.48 -5.62
CA ILE A 190 -0.88 2.69 -5.94
C ILE A 190 -0.48 3.79 -4.97
N CYS A 191 -0.02 4.91 -5.48
CA CYS A 191 0.49 6.02 -4.67
C CYS A 191 -0.14 7.35 -5.06
N SER A 192 -0.17 8.28 -4.12
CA SER A 192 -0.27 9.70 -4.38
C SER A 192 0.65 10.47 -3.43
N ALA A 193 1.54 11.28 -3.97
CA ALA A 193 2.52 12.04 -3.18
C ALA A 193 2.06 13.45 -2.80
N GLY A 194 0.78 13.69 -2.77
CA GLY A 194 0.20 14.98 -2.42
C GLY A 194 -1.26 14.86 -2.06
N ARG A 195 -2.09 15.75 -2.53
CA ARG A 195 -3.52 15.73 -2.24
C ARG A 195 -4.25 14.66 -3.05
N THR A 196 -5.06 13.86 -2.36
CA THR A 196 -5.99 12.89 -2.95
C THR A 196 -7.40 13.31 -2.58
N ILE A 197 -8.07 14.00 -3.50
CA ILE A 197 -9.38 14.60 -3.24
C ILE A 197 -10.44 13.82 -4.00
N GLU A 198 -11.49 13.36 -3.30
CA GLU A 198 -12.66 12.67 -3.88
C GLU A 198 -12.29 11.53 -4.84
N ALA A 199 -11.18 10.85 -4.55
CA ALA A 199 -10.74 9.71 -5.35
C ALA A 199 -11.48 8.44 -4.92
N LEU A 200 -11.66 7.54 -5.90
CA LEU A 200 -12.18 6.19 -5.69
C LEU A 200 -11.09 5.18 -6.06
N VAL A 201 -10.61 4.42 -5.07
CA VAL A 201 -9.66 3.32 -5.26
C VAL A 201 -10.37 2.03 -4.87
N GLU A 202 -10.81 1.25 -5.86
CA GLU A 202 -11.66 0.09 -5.59
C GLU A 202 -11.37 -1.13 -6.48
N ASP A 203 -11.63 -2.31 -5.90
CA ASP A 203 -11.57 -3.59 -6.61
C ASP A 203 -10.21 -3.87 -7.29
N ASN A 204 -9.13 -3.30 -6.79
CA ASN A 204 -7.79 -3.57 -7.30
C ASN A 204 -7.18 -4.78 -6.58
N VAL A 205 -6.34 -5.52 -7.28
CA VAL A 205 -5.48 -6.57 -6.75
C VAL A 205 -4.05 -6.06 -6.71
N LEU A 206 -3.47 -5.99 -5.52
CA LEU A 206 -2.10 -5.55 -5.30
C LEU A 206 -1.31 -6.70 -4.66
N ARG A 207 -0.21 -7.13 -5.28
CA ARG A 207 0.59 -8.25 -4.78
C ARG A 207 2.08 -7.98 -4.90
N GLY A 208 2.86 -8.35 -3.86
CA GLY A 208 4.32 -8.29 -3.90
C GLY A 208 4.93 -6.90 -4.03
N ASN A 209 4.16 -5.84 -3.76
CA ASN A 209 4.63 -4.47 -3.90
C ASN A 209 5.55 -4.05 -2.74
N ALA A 210 6.25 -2.92 -2.91
CA ALA A 210 7.19 -2.36 -1.91
C ALA A 210 8.40 -3.29 -1.62
N TRP A 211 8.94 -3.94 -2.63
CA TRP A 211 10.05 -4.88 -2.47
C TRP A 211 11.43 -4.20 -2.38
N GLN A 212 11.57 -2.94 -2.71
CA GLN A 212 12.80 -2.20 -2.46
C GLN A 212 13.00 -2.08 -0.95
N SER A 213 14.00 -2.76 -0.41
CA SER A 213 14.25 -2.85 1.04
C SER A 213 14.73 -1.52 1.65
N ALA A 214 14.08 -0.45 1.28
CA ALA A 214 14.35 0.89 1.78
C ALA A 214 13.73 1.08 3.18
N ALA A 215 14.05 0.23 4.12
CA ALA A 215 13.52 0.20 5.49
C ALA A 215 13.51 1.56 6.22
N VAL A 216 14.18 2.55 5.65
CA VAL A 216 14.29 3.91 6.20
C VAL A 216 13.39 4.90 5.47
N LEU A 217 12.66 4.47 4.44
CA LEU A 217 11.87 5.39 3.64
C LEU A 217 10.38 5.25 3.97
N PRO A 218 9.74 6.38 4.24
CA PRO A 218 8.34 6.39 4.63
C PRO A 218 7.37 6.12 3.47
N GLU A 219 7.84 5.70 2.29
CA GLU A 219 7.01 5.66 1.08
C GLU A 219 6.53 4.27 0.68
N LEU A 220 6.96 3.23 1.41
CA LEU A 220 6.71 1.83 1.05
C LEU A 220 5.30 1.37 1.46
N ALA A 221 4.50 0.97 0.48
CA ALA A 221 3.16 0.43 0.73
C ALA A 221 2.58 -0.35 -0.46
N GLY A 222 1.53 -1.11 -0.21
CA GLY A 222 0.65 -1.58 -1.29
C GLY A 222 -0.13 -0.41 -1.90
N ILE A 223 -0.90 0.29 -1.06
CA ILE A 223 -1.59 1.55 -1.40
C ILE A 223 -1.13 2.62 -0.42
N LYS A 224 -0.65 3.77 -0.92
CA LYS A 224 -0.30 4.91 -0.08
C LYS A 224 -0.80 6.22 -0.67
N LEU A 225 -1.72 6.85 0.03
CA LEU A 225 -2.34 8.08 -0.43
C LEU A 225 -2.19 9.18 0.64
N HIS A 226 -1.69 10.33 0.21
CA HIS A 226 -1.51 11.51 1.06
C HIS A 226 -2.71 12.44 1.00
N HIS A 227 -3.03 13.11 2.11
CA HIS A 227 -4.08 14.12 2.21
C HIS A 227 -5.38 13.66 1.57
N ASN A 228 -5.89 12.52 2.02
CA ASN A 228 -7.14 11.97 1.53
C ASN A 228 -8.30 12.85 2.01
N ILE A 229 -8.95 13.54 1.10
CA ILE A 229 -10.11 14.37 1.40
C ILE A 229 -11.32 13.77 0.72
N ARG A 230 -12.29 13.27 1.48
CA ARG A 230 -13.49 12.58 0.96
C ARG A 230 -13.16 11.45 -0.03
N THR A 231 -12.02 10.77 0.20
CA THR A 231 -11.54 9.66 -0.63
C THR A 231 -12.10 8.34 -0.11
N LEU A 232 -12.44 7.45 -1.04
CA LEU A 232 -12.96 6.11 -0.75
C LEU A 232 -11.99 5.03 -1.25
N ILE A 233 -11.41 4.26 -0.30
CA ILE A 233 -10.56 3.11 -0.56
C ILE A 233 -11.35 1.86 -0.16
N ARG A 234 -11.80 1.07 -1.15
CA ARG A 234 -12.68 -0.06 -0.83
C ARG A 234 -12.49 -1.28 -1.72
N ARG A 235 -12.78 -2.44 -1.14
CA ARG A 235 -12.77 -3.71 -1.88
C ARG A 235 -11.47 -3.90 -2.70
N ASN A 236 -10.34 -3.59 -2.09
CA ASN A 236 -9.06 -3.93 -2.66
C ASN A 236 -8.52 -5.19 -1.98
N LEU A 237 -7.86 -6.04 -2.73
CA LEU A 237 -7.07 -7.15 -2.24
C LEU A 237 -5.60 -6.73 -2.24
N VAL A 238 -5.01 -6.63 -1.05
CA VAL A 238 -3.60 -6.24 -0.86
C VAL A 238 -2.87 -7.38 -0.19
N VAL A 239 -1.93 -7.99 -0.89
CA VAL A 239 -1.24 -9.21 -0.46
C VAL A 239 0.27 -9.03 -0.56
N ASP A 240 0.98 -9.51 0.44
CA ASP A 240 2.44 -9.60 0.47
C ASP A 240 3.15 -8.27 0.16
N THR A 241 2.74 -7.21 0.83
CA THR A 241 3.50 -5.95 0.81
C THR A 241 4.80 -6.17 1.61
N HIS A 242 5.96 -6.04 0.96
CA HIS A 242 7.21 -6.53 1.56
C HIS A 242 7.75 -5.68 2.72
N TYR A 243 7.98 -4.39 2.52
CA TYR A 243 8.64 -3.53 3.53
C TYR A 243 7.79 -2.37 4.03
N GLY A 244 6.51 -2.36 3.72
CA GLY A 244 5.61 -1.28 4.06
C GLY A 244 4.25 -1.74 4.56
N ALA A 245 3.38 -0.77 4.78
CA ALA A 245 1.98 -1.05 5.10
C ALA A 245 1.22 -1.61 3.89
N GLY A 246 0.22 -2.43 4.14
CA GLY A 246 -0.69 -2.84 3.08
C GLY A 246 -1.44 -1.65 2.50
N ILE A 247 -2.14 -0.90 3.36
CA ILE A 247 -2.83 0.36 3.00
C ILE A 247 -2.37 1.45 3.97
N TRP A 248 -1.90 2.56 3.45
CA TRP A 248 -1.46 3.71 4.22
C TRP A 248 -2.23 4.98 3.83
N MET A 249 -3.05 5.45 4.73
CA MET A 249 -3.67 6.77 4.67
C MET A 249 -2.72 7.76 5.34
N ASP A 250 -1.82 8.36 4.55
CA ASP A 250 -0.77 9.25 5.05
C ASP A 250 -1.36 10.64 5.32
N PHE A 251 -0.72 11.35 6.14
CA PHE A 251 -1.12 12.56 6.86
C PHE A 251 -2.21 13.47 6.22
N GLY A 252 -2.98 14.18 7.05
CA GLY A 252 -3.98 15.16 6.61
C GLY A 252 -5.24 14.55 6.01
N ASN A 253 -5.61 13.35 6.41
CA ASN A 253 -6.83 12.73 5.94
C ASN A 253 -8.06 13.38 6.57
N GLU A 254 -9.10 13.63 5.76
CA GLU A 254 -10.32 14.29 6.16
C GLU A 254 -11.54 13.60 5.57
N ASN A 255 -12.49 13.18 6.40
CA ASN A 255 -13.77 12.60 5.98
C ASN A 255 -13.64 11.47 4.94
N SER A 256 -12.55 10.73 5.00
CA SER A 256 -12.23 9.64 4.08
C SER A 256 -12.57 8.30 4.69
N ARG A 257 -12.71 7.28 3.85
CA ARG A 257 -13.11 5.95 4.30
C ARG A 257 -12.24 4.86 3.67
N CYS A 258 -11.76 3.95 4.52
CA CYS A 258 -11.08 2.72 4.13
C CYS A 258 -11.95 1.53 4.56
N THR A 259 -12.58 0.84 3.62
CA THR A 259 -13.61 -0.13 3.95
C THR A 259 -13.65 -1.35 3.05
N ARG A 260 -13.99 -2.51 3.61
CA ARG A 260 -14.22 -3.75 2.86
C ARG A 260 -13.00 -4.20 2.05
N ASN A 261 -11.78 -3.85 2.50
CA ASN A 261 -10.55 -4.32 1.90
C ASN A 261 -10.10 -5.63 2.56
N VAL A 262 -9.37 -6.43 1.81
CA VAL A 262 -8.68 -7.62 2.28
C VAL A 262 -7.19 -7.33 2.29
N VAL A 263 -6.54 -7.38 3.45
CA VAL A 263 -5.12 -7.05 3.63
C VAL A 263 -4.41 -8.22 4.30
N LEU A 264 -3.50 -8.85 3.56
CA LEU A 264 -2.84 -10.09 3.93
C LEU A 264 -1.32 -9.96 3.83
N GLY A 265 -0.60 -10.53 4.78
CA GLY A 265 0.84 -10.76 4.66
C GLY A 265 1.71 -9.50 4.52
N ALA A 266 1.25 -8.34 4.92
CA ALA A 266 2.09 -7.13 4.93
C ALA A 266 3.25 -7.32 5.92
N ARG A 267 4.49 -6.99 5.49
CA ARG A 267 5.73 -7.27 6.24
C ARG A 267 6.55 -6.01 6.52
N PRO A 268 6.05 -5.04 7.28
CA PRO A 268 6.80 -3.83 7.63
C PRO A 268 7.94 -4.08 8.63
N ALA A 269 8.53 -5.26 8.63
CA ALA A 269 9.38 -5.82 9.68
C ALA A 269 10.54 -4.91 10.10
N GLU A 270 11.15 -4.23 9.15
CA GLU A 270 12.34 -3.42 9.37
C GLU A 270 12.03 -1.93 9.57
N HIS A 271 10.77 -1.54 9.53
CA HIS A 271 10.41 -0.15 9.78
C HIS A 271 10.54 0.20 11.27
N PRO A 272 11.29 1.24 11.65
CA PRO A 272 11.57 1.56 13.06
C PRO A 272 10.31 1.78 13.91
N GLN A 273 9.23 2.26 13.32
CA GLN A 273 7.98 2.58 13.99
C GLN A 273 6.97 1.40 13.98
N GLY A 274 7.31 0.30 13.32
CA GLY A 274 6.48 -0.90 13.36
C GLY A 274 5.09 -0.73 12.77
N LEU A 275 5.01 -0.26 11.53
CA LEU A 275 3.76 -0.07 10.79
C LEU A 275 2.77 -1.24 10.91
N GLY A 276 1.57 -1.08 10.43
CA GLY A 276 0.52 -2.10 10.41
C GLY A 276 0.05 -2.43 9.00
N ALA A 277 -0.82 -3.43 8.91
CA ALA A 277 -1.47 -3.77 7.65
C ALA A 277 -2.28 -2.59 7.09
N ILE A 278 -3.05 -1.93 7.95
CA ILE A 278 -3.69 -0.65 7.64
C ILE A 278 -3.09 0.41 8.57
N PHE A 279 -2.57 1.47 7.98
CA PHE A 279 -1.96 2.57 8.69
C PHE A 279 -2.65 3.89 8.38
N ILE A 280 -3.00 4.66 9.43
CA ILE A 280 -3.48 6.03 9.32
C ILE A 280 -2.57 6.96 10.11
N GLU A 281 -2.15 8.05 9.48
CA GLU A 281 -1.14 8.96 10.03
C GLU A 281 -1.62 10.41 10.07
N ALA A 282 -1.25 11.10 11.15
CA ALA A 282 -1.35 12.56 11.34
C ALA A 282 -2.64 13.19 10.80
N SER A 283 -3.78 12.69 11.24
CA SER A 283 -5.11 13.09 10.74
C SER A 283 -5.95 13.68 11.86
N MET A 284 -6.33 14.96 11.72
CA MET A 284 -7.03 15.74 12.74
C MET A 284 -8.56 15.79 12.53
N VAL A 285 -9.03 15.28 11.41
CA VAL A 285 -10.46 15.19 11.07
C VAL A 285 -10.86 13.72 11.09
N PRO A 286 -12.07 13.37 11.55
CA PRO A 286 -12.52 11.99 11.58
C PRO A 286 -12.46 11.32 10.22
N ASN A 287 -11.89 10.11 10.19
CA ASN A 287 -11.97 9.18 9.08
C ASN A 287 -12.56 7.86 9.59
N LEU A 288 -13.07 7.06 8.68
CA LEU A 288 -13.70 5.78 9.00
C LEU A 288 -12.93 4.63 8.39
N ILE A 289 -12.40 3.76 9.25
CA ILE A 289 -11.71 2.52 8.89
C ILE A 289 -12.61 1.37 9.34
N ASP A 290 -13.38 0.79 8.42
CA ASP A 290 -14.42 -0.17 8.78
C ASP A 290 -14.55 -1.37 7.86
N SER A 291 -15.10 -2.43 8.41
CA SER A 291 -15.48 -3.62 7.66
C SER A 291 -14.33 -4.23 6.83
N ASN A 292 -13.08 -4.03 7.23
CA ASN A 292 -11.92 -4.62 6.57
C ASN A 292 -11.63 -6.01 7.14
N PHE A 293 -11.05 -6.86 6.31
CA PHE A 293 -10.44 -8.13 6.68
C PHE A 293 -8.92 -7.98 6.70
N VAL A 294 -8.31 -8.19 7.86
CA VAL A 294 -6.88 -8.00 8.12
C VAL A 294 -6.33 -9.28 8.74
N TRP A 295 -5.46 -10.00 8.02
CA TRP A 295 -5.02 -11.31 8.44
C TRP A 295 -3.54 -11.59 8.20
N GLY A 296 -2.88 -12.19 9.21
CA GLY A 296 -1.54 -12.77 9.06
C GLY A 296 -0.45 -11.78 8.71
N ASN A 297 -0.58 -10.52 9.13
CA ASN A 297 0.42 -9.50 8.83
C ASN A 297 1.53 -9.51 9.90
N TYR A 298 2.73 -9.14 9.46
CA TYR A 298 3.84 -8.97 10.37
C TYR A 298 3.72 -7.65 11.13
N LYS A 299 3.73 -7.70 12.46
CA LYS A 299 3.45 -6.64 13.44
C LYS A 299 1.97 -6.33 13.60
N ASN A 300 1.50 -5.12 13.32
CA ASN A 300 0.18 -4.68 13.76
C ASN A 300 -0.88 -4.87 12.67
N GLY A 301 -2.11 -5.15 13.08
CA GLY A 301 -3.24 -5.17 12.18
C GLY A 301 -3.60 -3.76 11.74
N ILE A 302 -4.05 -2.91 12.67
CA ILE A 302 -4.28 -1.49 12.40
C ILE A 302 -3.30 -0.67 13.25
N TYR A 303 -2.59 0.23 12.57
CA TYR A 303 -1.64 1.14 13.18
C TYR A 303 -2.10 2.58 12.98
N GLU A 304 -2.10 3.35 14.05
CA GLU A 304 -2.40 4.77 14.06
C GLU A 304 -1.22 5.55 14.65
N HIS A 305 -0.88 6.69 14.05
CA HIS A 305 0.17 7.56 14.53
C HIS A 305 -0.23 9.03 14.40
N ASP A 306 -0.22 9.75 15.53
CA ASP A 306 -0.49 11.18 15.60
C ASP A 306 -1.86 11.64 15.08
N CYS A 307 -2.92 10.86 15.30
CA CYS A 307 -4.28 11.23 14.89
C CYS A 307 -5.18 11.54 16.06
N ILE A 308 -6.29 12.22 15.79
CA ILE A 308 -7.41 12.41 16.71
C ILE A 308 -8.75 12.02 16.07
N HIS A 309 -9.71 11.61 16.90
CA HIS A 309 -11.11 11.34 16.52
C HIS A 309 -11.33 10.30 15.41
N GLN A 310 -10.38 9.40 15.17
CA GLN A 310 -10.57 8.36 14.15
C GLN A 310 -11.59 7.30 14.62
N ILE A 311 -12.29 6.69 13.65
CA ILE A 311 -13.31 5.66 13.90
C ILE A 311 -12.85 4.35 13.27
N PHE A 312 -12.61 3.33 14.10
CA PHE A 312 -12.28 1.97 13.72
C PHE A 312 -13.42 1.05 14.07
N ALA A 313 -14.15 0.54 13.09
CA ALA A 313 -15.39 -0.17 13.38
C ALA A 313 -15.60 -1.42 12.52
N HIS A 314 -16.15 -2.46 13.11
CA HIS A 314 -16.56 -3.65 12.39
C HIS A 314 -15.47 -4.30 11.53
N ASN A 315 -14.19 -4.18 11.89
CA ASN A 315 -13.11 -4.90 11.22
C ASN A 315 -12.95 -6.31 11.79
N LEU A 316 -12.44 -7.23 10.98
CA LEU A 316 -11.91 -8.51 11.44
C LEU A 316 -10.39 -8.44 11.36
N ILE A 317 -9.71 -8.59 12.50
CA ILE A 317 -8.27 -8.43 12.66
C ILE A 317 -7.72 -9.66 13.33
N CYS A 318 -7.09 -10.55 12.59
CA CYS A 318 -6.69 -11.86 13.07
C CYS A 318 -5.26 -12.24 12.67
N GLY A 319 -4.59 -13.01 13.55
CA GLY A 319 -3.33 -13.68 13.24
C GLY A 319 -2.16 -12.76 12.96
N ASN A 320 -2.19 -11.49 13.40
CA ASN A 320 -1.09 -10.56 13.24
C ASN A 320 -0.04 -10.80 14.34
N SER A 321 1.25 -10.70 14.02
CA SER A 321 2.30 -11.06 14.99
C SER A 321 2.48 -10.03 16.12
N GLY A 322 1.98 -8.81 15.95
CA GLY A 322 1.93 -7.76 16.97
C GLY A 322 0.52 -7.51 17.48
N HIS A 323 0.14 -6.27 17.63
CA HIS A 323 -1.16 -5.87 18.15
C HIS A 323 -2.26 -5.93 17.09
N ALA A 324 -3.49 -6.27 17.50
CA ALA A 324 -4.65 -5.99 16.63
C ALA A 324 -4.74 -4.49 16.34
N PHE A 325 -4.68 -3.67 17.39
CA PHE A 325 -4.64 -2.21 17.29
C PHE A 325 -3.41 -1.65 18.02
N TYR A 326 -2.57 -0.95 17.27
CA TYR A 326 -1.52 -0.11 17.84
C TYR A 326 -1.86 1.35 17.59
N ILE A 327 -2.34 2.03 18.62
CA ILE A 327 -2.72 3.45 18.59
C ILE A 327 -1.71 4.22 19.43
N GLY A 328 -0.86 4.98 18.74
CA GLY A 328 0.19 5.77 19.34
C GLY A 328 -0.32 7.16 19.71
N GLY A 329 -0.52 7.42 21.01
CA GLY A 329 -0.82 8.77 21.47
C GLY A 329 0.45 9.54 21.79
N GLY A 330 0.55 10.77 21.33
CA GLY A 330 1.57 11.72 21.70
C GLY A 330 1.11 13.13 21.32
N PRO A 331 1.71 14.19 21.88
CA PRO A 331 1.40 15.53 21.42
C PRO A 331 1.84 15.67 19.96
N VAL A 332 0.88 15.98 19.09
CA VAL A 332 1.16 16.16 17.66
C VAL A 332 1.89 17.47 17.46
N LYS A 333 3.21 17.43 17.52
CA LYS A 333 4.09 18.57 17.17
C LYS A 333 4.65 18.38 15.76
N ARG A 334 3.82 18.18 14.75
CA ARG A 334 4.29 18.18 13.38
C ARG A 334 4.23 19.58 12.81
N ARG A 335 5.39 20.22 12.63
CA ARG A 335 5.59 21.59 12.14
C ARG A 335 4.89 21.91 10.81
N ASN A 336 4.50 20.90 10.04
CA ASN A 336 3.96 21.05 8.69
C ASN A 336 2.44 21.28 8.64
N TYR A 337 1.73 21.14 9.76
CA TYR A 337 0.27 21.29 9.84
C TYR A 337 -0.18 22.53 10.60
N GLY A 338 0.72 23.49 10.91
CA GLY A 338 0.38 24.71 11.61
C GLY A 338 -0.46 24.44 12.87
N ARG A 339 0.11 24.63 14.05
CA ARG A 339 -0.55 24.77 15.34
C ARG A 339 -1.63 23.73 15.73
N TYR A 340 -1.34 22.45 15.62
CA TYR A 340 -2.16 21.48 16.33
C TYR A 340 -1.41 20.99 17.58
N ASP A 341 -1.58 21.72 18.68
CA ASP A 341 -1.19 21.28 20.04
C ASP A 341 -2.26 20.36 20.65
N TRP A 342 -2.82 19.46 19.85
CA TRP A 342 -3.84 18.55 20.31
C TRP A 342 -3.22 17.26 20.81
N PRO A 343 -3.65 16.75 21.97
CA PRO A 343 -3.27 15.41 22.37
C PRO A 343 -3.87 14.42 21.36
N ALA A 344 -3.05 13.54 20.81
CA ALA A 344 -3.54 12.43 20.00
C ALA A 344 -4.53 11.56 20.81
N GLY A 345 -5.56 11.04 20.17
CA GLY A 345 -6.54 10.21 20.83
C GLY A 345 -7.99 10.56 20.50
N ALA A 346 -8.88 10.34 21.47
CA ALA A 346 -10.33 10.46 21.33
C ALA A 346 -10.90 9.57 20.20
N HIS A 347 -10.26 8.42 19.97
CA HIS A 347 -10.68 7.46 18.96
C HIS A 347 -11.87 6.65 19.42
N LYS A 348 -12.66 6.20 18.44
CA LYS A 348 -13.74 5.21 18.64
C LYS A 348 -13.31 3.88 18.04
N VAL A 349 -13.16 2.87 18.87
CA VAL A 349 -12.87 1.49 18.46
C VAL A 349 -14.11 0.67 18.80
N ARG A 350 -14.84 0.23 17.79
CA ARG A 350 -16.21 -0.25 17.94
C ARG A 350 -16.48 -1.52 17.17
N ASN A 351 -17.03 -2.51 17.85
CA ASN A 351 -17.62 -3.68 17.22
C ASN A 351 -16.64 -4.43 16.30
N ASN A 352 -15.34 -4.44 16.61
CA ASN A 352 -14.36 -5.20 15.84
C ASN A 352 -14.29 -6.65 16.34
N ILE A 353 -13.73 -7.53 15.53
CA ILE A 353 -13.32 -8.87 15.96
C ILE A 353 -11.80 -8.92 15.91
N CYS A 354 -11.19 -9.30 17.05
CA CYS A 354 -9.75 -9.40 17.21
C CYS A 354 -9.40 -10.78 17.76
N ALA A 355 -8.81 -11.66 16.94
CA ALA A 355 -8.50 -13.01 17.35
C ALA A 355 -7.09 -13.46 16.93
N GLY A 356 -6.40 -14.23 17.79
CA GLY A 356 -5.11 -14.83 17.44
C GLY A 356 -3.99 -13.84 17.09
N ASN A 357 -4.08 -12.59 17.55
CA ASN A 357 -3.01 -11.61 17.41
C ASN A 357 -2.01 -11.77 18.56
N GLY A 358 -0.77 -11.28 18.40
CA GLY A 358 0.22 -11.31 19.47
C GLY A 358 -0.28 -10.56 20.71
N GLU A 359 -0.87 -9.39 20.53
CA GLU A 359 -1.55 -8.61 21.56
C GLU A 359 -2.84 -7.99 20.99
N LEU A 360 -3.82 -7.66 21.87
CA LEU A 360 -5.06 -7.05 21.40
C LEU A 360 -4.91 -5.55 21.14
N TYR A 361 -4.51 -4.81 22.19
CA TYR A 361 -4.53 -3.36 22.14
C TYR A 361 -3.27 -2.74 22.75
N ARG A 362 -2.68 -1.81 22.02
CA ARG A 362 -1.81 -0.80 22.58
C ARG A 362 -2.38 0.57 22.21
N ILE A 363 -3.24 1.09 23.09
CA ILE A 363 -3.93 2.35 22.85
C ILE A 363 -3.48 3.38 23.88
N LYS A 364 -2.88 4.48 23.42
CA LYS A 364 -2.52 5.64 24.23
C LYS A 364 -3.51 6.78 23.99
N GLY A 365 -3.75 7.58 25.03
CA GLY A 365 -4.65 8.71 24.98
C GLY A 365 -6.14 8.37 25.17
N PRO A 366 -7.02 9.39 25.11
CA PRO A 366 -8.46 9.22 25.25
C PRO A 366 -9.03 8.28 24.19
N ARG A 367 -9.86 7.38 24.61
CA ARG A 367 -10.45 6.34 23.74
C ARG A 367 -11.82 5.91 24.21
N ASP A 368 -12.60 5.42 23.28
CA ASP A 368 -13.87 4.79 23.52
C ASP A 368 -13.90 3.43 22.82
N VAL A 369 -13.63 2.37 23.57
CA VAL A 369 -13.56 1.00 23.07
C VAL A 369 -14.77 0.24 23.59
N SER A 370 -15.60 -0.28 22.70
CA SER A 370 -16.75 -1.10 23.09
C SER A 370 -17.28 -1.98 21.97
N GLY A 371 -17.92 -3.06 22.35
CA GLY A 371 -18.54 -4.02 21.45
C GLY A 371 -17.55 -4.86 20.65
N ASP A 372 -16.25 -4.80 20.96
CA ASP A 372 -15.25 -5.62 20.29
C ASP A 372 -15.31 -7.05 20.84
N LEU A 373 -15.18 -8.03 19.94
CA LEU A 373 -15.21 -9.45 20.25
C LEU A 373 -13.80 -10.04 20.19
N THR A 374 -13.40 -10.72 21.25
CA THR A 374 -12.08 -11.35 21.35
C THR A 374 -12.15 -12.85 21.63
N GLN A 375 -13.32 -13.38 21.92
CA GLN A 375 -13.58 -14.78 22.27
C GLN A 375 -14.93 -15.26 21.69
N GLY A 376 -15.21 -16.56 21.77
CA GLY A 376 -16.49 -17.13 21.34
C GLY A 376 -16.63 -17.42 19.84
N VAL A 377 -15.61 -17.07 19.04
CA VAL A 377 -15.55 -17.41 17.61
C VAL A 377 -14.16 -17.88 17.26
N THR A 378 -14.08 -19.01 16.58
CA THR A 378 -12.84 -19.53 16.02
C THR A 378 -12.81 -19.27 14.53
N PHE A 379 -11.69 -18.78 14.02
CA PHE A 379 -11.51 -18.48 12.61
C PHE A 379 -10.39 -19.34 12.01
N SER A 380 -10.59 -19.76 10.77
CA SER A 380 -9.53 -20.29 9.89
C SER A 380 -9.63 -19.66 8.52
N PHE A 381 -8.50 -19.42 7.89
CA PHE A 381 -8.43 -18.76 6.60
C PHE A 381 -7.51 -19.51 5.65
N ASP A 382 -8.00 -19.79 4.44
CA ASP A 382 -7.24 -20.35 3.34
C ASP A 382 -6.78 -19.21 2.42
N PRO A 383 -5.48 -18.83 2.45
CA PRO A 383 -4.98 -17.71 1.66
C PRO A 383 -4.90 -17.99 0.16
N GLU A 384 -4.84 -19.25 -0.26
CA GLU A 384 -4.81 -19.61 -1.67
C GLU A 384 -6.19 -19.49 -2.31
N LYS A 385 -7.21 -19.93 -1.57
CA LYS A 385 -8.60 -19.83 -1.99
C LYS A 385 -9.27 -18.51 -1.64
N LEU A 386 -8.65 -17.73 -0.74
CA LEU A 386 -9.25 -16.54 -0.13
C LEU A 386 -10.60 -16.84 0.54
N GLU A 387 -10.67 -17.99 1.22
CA GLU A 387 -11.84 -18.47 1.94
C GLU A 387 -11.67 -18.33 3.44
N LEU A 388 -12.64 -17.71 4.09
CA LEU A 388 -12.74 -17.61 5.54
C LEU A 388 -13.76 -18.60 6.04
N SER A 389 -13.36 -19.42 6.99
CA SER A 389 -14.28 -20.25 7.79
C SER A 389 -14.30 -19.77 9.22
N TRP A 390 -15.46 -19.82 9.85
CA TRP A 390 -15.60 -19.61 11.29
C TRP A 390 -16.53 -20.61 11.94
N SER A 391 -16.35 -20.79 13.24
CA SER A 391 -17.26 -21.54 14.10
C SER A 391 -17.66 -20.69 15.28
N VAL A 392 -18.96 -20.51 15.47
CA VAL A 392 -19.56 -19.81 16.60
C VAL A 392 -20.14 -20.83 17.54
N THR A 393 -19.63 -20.92 18.76
CA THR A 393 -20.10 -21.85 19.78
C THR A 393 -21.15 -21.24 20.72
N ASP A 394 -20.96 -19.96 21.04
CA ASP A 394 -21.75 -19.24 22.03
C ASP A 394 -22.65 -18.18 21.36
N GLU A 395 -23.56 -17.65 22.15
CA GLU A 395 -24.34 -16.50 21.74
C GLU A 395 -23.44 -15.25 21.68
N LEU A 396 -23.41 -14.61 20.53
CA LEU A 396 -22.58 -13.42 20.36
C LEU A 396 -23.26 -12.19 20.94
N PRO A 397 -22.50 -11.26 21.54
CA PRO A 397 -23.06 -10.04 22.08
C PRO A 397 -23.67 -9.17 20.99
N GLU A 398 -24.87 -8.69 21.24
CA GLU A 398 -25.45 -7.62 20.42
C GLU A 398 -24.75 -6.31 20.73
N CYS A 399 -24.38 -5.58 19.68
CA CYS A 399 -23.66 -4.32 19.77
C CYS A 399 -24.52 -3.14 19.31
N LYS A 400 -24.21 -1.96 19.85
CA LYS A 400 -24.80 -0.72 19.35
C LYS A 400 -24.31 -0.43 17.95
N PRO A 401 -25.20 -0.17 16.98
CA PRO A 401 -24.80 0.16 15.62
C PRO A 401 -23.93 1.43 15.52
N VAL A 402 -22.95 1.39 14.64
CA VAL A 402 -22.18 2.58 14.26
C VAL A 402 -22.89 3.24 13.08
N LYS A 403 -23.50 4.40 13.29
CA LYS A 403 -24.38 5.08 12.30
C LYS A 403 -23.76 5.21 10.90
N ALA A 404 -22.44 5.37 10.79
CA ALA A 404 -21.72 5.49 9.53
C ALA A 404 -21.49 4.15 8.80
N VAL A 405 -21.70 3.00 9.48
CA VAL A 405 -21.47 1.66 8.92
C VAL A 405 -22.79 0.97 8.64
N VAL A 406 -23.46 1.39 7.59
CA VAL A 406 -24.81 0.91 7.22
C VAL A 406 -24.82 -0.39 6.41
N ARG A 407 -23.67 -0.86 5.96
CA ARG A 407 -23.50 -2.09 5.17
C ARG A 407 -22.34 -2.91 5.68
N ASP A 408 -22.44 -4.23 5.49
CA ASP A 408 -21.42 -5.19 5.84
C ASP A 408 -20.34 -5.34 4.75
N PHE A 409 -19.43 -6.27 4.93
CA PHE A 409 -18.35 -6.58 3.98
C PHE A 409 -18.88 -6.93 2.57
N PHE A 410 -19.99 -7.65 2.49
CA PHE A 410 -20.62 -8.04 1.22
C PHE A 410 -21.64 -7.02 0.69
N GLY A 411 -21.79 -5.86 1.36
CA GLY A 411 -22.74 -4.83 0.97
C GLY A 411 -24.16 -5.05 1.47
N ARG A 412 -24.42 -6.09 2.26
CA ARG A 412 -25.73 -6.31 2.88
C ARG A 412 -26.03 -5.21 3.88
N LYS A 413 -27.28 -4.79 3.95
CA LYS A 413 -27.70 -3.77 4.90
C LYS A 413 -27.62 -4.30 6.34
N ARG A 414 -27.02 -3.53 7.24
CA ARG A 414 -27.03 -3.84 8.68
C ARG A 414 -28.32 -3.37 9.31
N ASP A 415 -28.74 -4.06 10.36
CA ASP A 415 -29.86 -3.63 11.19
C ASP A 415 -29.49 -2.30 11.89
N PRO A 416 -30.33 -1.25 11.77
CA PRO A 416 -30.07 0.05 12.39
C PRO A 416 -30.27 0.08 13.91
N LYS A 417 -30.87 -0.95 14.50
CA LYS A 417 -31.15 -1.03 15.95
C LYS A 417 -30.14 -1.91 16.68
N LYS A 418 -29.72 -3.01 16.06
CA LYS A 418 -28.81 -3.98 16.65
C LYS A 418 -27.85 -4.55 15.59
N THR A 419 -26.67 -4.92 15.97
CA THR A 419 -25.67 -5.51 15.09
C THR A 419 -24.74 -6.46 15.84
N VAL A 420 -24.04 -7.29 15.09
CA VAL A 420 -22.98 -8.14 15.62
C VAL A 420 -21.61 -7.49 15.35
N PRO A 421 -20.57 -7.84 16.14
CA PRO A 421 -19.20 -7.40 15.86
C PRO A 421 -18.68 -7.96 14.53
N GLY A 422 -17.63 -7.33 14.01
CA GLY A 422 -16.95 -7.76 12.80
C GLY A 422 -17.59 -7.27 11.49
N PRO A 423 -16.99 -7.67 10.35
CA PRO A 423 -17.32 -7.11 9.05
C PRO A 423 -18.63 -7.64 8.44
N PHE A 424 -19.22 -8.68 9.01
CA PHE A 424 -20.44 -9.29 8.50
C PHE A 424 -21.70 -8.79 9.21
N SER A 425 -22.83 -8.80 8.54
CA SER A 425 -24.12 -8.42 9.14
C SER A 425 -24.64 -9.46 10.13
N GLU A 426 -24.20 -10.69 9.99
CA GLU A 426 -24.56 -11.84 10.84
C GLU A 426 -23.40 -12.82 10.95
N LEU A 427 -23.33 -13.50 12.08
CA LEU A 427 -22.40 -14.59 12.35
C LEU A 427 -23.22 -15.77 12.89
N PRO A 428 -23.79 -16.60 12.03
CA PRO A 428 -24.64 -17.71 12.46
C PRO A 428 -23.86 -18.74 13.29
N ARG A 429 -24.55 -19.38 14.22
CA ARG A 429 -24.00 -20.50 15.01
C ARG A 429 -23.56 -21.65 14.12
N GLY A 430 -22.58 -22.39 14.57
CA GLY A 430 -21.97 -23.51 13.86
C GLY A 430 -20.90 -23.07 12.88
N LYS A 431 -20.54 -23.95 11.96
CA LYS A 431 -19.47 -23.73 10.98
C LYS A 431 -20.02 -23.06 9.73
N THR A 432 -19.39 -21.96 9.34
CA THR A 432 -19.71 -21.23 8.10
C THR A 432 -18.44 -20.96 7.31
N THR A 433 -18.50 -21.03 6.00
CA THR A 433 -17.40 -20.69 5.07
C THR A 433 -17.87 -19.68 4.04
N VAL A 434 -17.06 -18.64 3.81
CA VAL A 434 -17.35 -17.58 2.85
C VAL A 434 -16.13 -17.26 1.98
N GLN A 435 -16.39 -16.95 0.71
CA GLN A 435 -15.39 -16.45 -0.21
C GLN A 435 -15.20 -14.93 0.04
N LEU A 436 -14.00 -14.51 0.37
CA LEU A 436 -13.70 -13.08 0.61
C LEU A 436 -13.37 -12.32 -0.68
N TRP A 437 -12.82 -12.99 -1.68
CA TRP A 437 -12.40 -12.34 -2.91
C TRP A 437 -12.64 -13.23 -4.15
N PRO A 438 -13.11 -12.68 -5.28
CA PRO A 438 -13.58 -11.29 -5.42
C PRO A 438 -14.80 -11.00 -4.54
N VAL A 439 -14.87 -9.77 -4.03
CA VAL A 439 -15.97 -9.38 -3.15
C VAL A 439 -17.29 -9.40 -3.95
N LYS A 440 -18.15 -10.35 -3.65
CA LYS A 440 -19.50 -10.42 -4.21
C LYS A 440 -20.37 -9.35 -3.56
N ASP A 441 -20.41 -8.16 -4.15
CA ASP A 441 -21.24 -7.06 -3.67
C ASP A 441 -22.69 -7.26 -4.10
N VAL A 442 -23.57 -7.58 -3.15
CA VAL A 442 -25.00 -7.79 -3.42
C VAL A 442 -25.72 -6.54 -3.94
N CYS A 443 -25.05 -5.38 -3.88
CA CYS A 443 -25.58 -4.12 -4.40
C CYS A 443 -25.16 -3.81 -5.85
N ARG A 444 -24.31 -4.65 -6.43
CA ARG A 444 -24.00 -4.60 -7.86
C ARG A 444 -25.03 -5.44 -8.62
N LYS A 445 -26.10 -4.83 -9.06
CA LYS A 445 -26.97 -5.34 -10.15
C LYS A 445 -26.72 -4.50 -11.38
#